data_5944fdf8dc335751c4f2fd3d97525bf8
#
_entry.id   5944fdf8dc335751c4f2fd3d97525bf8
#
_cell.length_a   1.000
_cell.length_b   1.000
_cell.length_c   1.000
_cell.angle_alpha   90.00
_cell.angle_beta   90.00
_cell.angle_gamma   90.00
#
_symmetry.space_group_name_H-M   'P 1'
#
loop_
_entity.id
_entity.type
_entity.pdbx_description
1 polymer ?
#
loop_
_entity_poly.entity_id
_entity_poly.type
_entity_poly.pdbx_seq_one_letter_code
_entity_poly.pdbx_strand_id
1 'polypeptide(L)'
;MKGLMQNTPLTMVHLFERAENYHADKTITTATAIGKDRTTYGEWAARTRQLGGALDKLKISSDGRVATFAWNTARHLELYFAAPCTGRVLHTLNIRLFPEQLTYIANHAEDEVIFVDRSLFALLAPLLPTFKTVKHLVIMDDGKGDVPDSVPGMQMHKYEELIKGVSGVEFKITDENLAASMCYTSGTTGNPKGVVYSHRSTYLHTMGAMMVDSLGARESDVILPVVPMFHANAWGLAHAAVACGASLVMPGPDLSGKAIANLIVEEKVTVAAGVPTIWMGVLPELKGRDTSSLRVIPVGGSAVPKALSEGYREAIGLPILQAWGMTETSPIAATCNLSLADQKKSIEEQAELRTTVGTINFGVDCRVVLPGSTTPVPWDGETSGELQCAGSWIASTYYNDPRAAESFTEMVGCAPVMWQQWILQVAFD
;
A
#
# COMPACT_ATOMS: atom_id res chain seq x y z
N MET A 1 -20.81 -22.98 -24.05
CA MET A 1 -20.41 -21.85 -24.93
C MET A 1 -19.48 -20.96 -24.14
N LYS A 2 -18.33 -20.54 -24.69
CA LYS A 2 -17.46 -19.54 -24.03
C LYS A 2 -18.00 -18.13 -24.28
N GLY A 3 -17.73 -17.20 -23.35
CA GLY A 3 -18.00 -15.77 -23.56
C GLY A 3 -17.22 -15.21 -24.75
N LEU A 4 -17.77 -14.19 -25.40
CA LEU A 4 -17.20 -13.54 -26.60
C LEU A 4 -16.64 -12.14 -26.29
N MET A 5 -16.15 -11.93 -25.06
CA MET A 5 -15.52 -10.69 -24.63
C MET A 5 -14.02 -10.68 -24.97
N GLN A 6 -13.45 -9.49 -25.11
CA GLN A 6 -12.02 -9.31 -25.31
C GLN A 6 -11.26 -9.87 -24.09
N ASN A 7 -10.15 -10.55 -24.36
CA ASN A 7 -9.25 -11.07 -23.34
C ASN A 7 -8.07 -10.12 -23.16
N THR A 8 -8.32 -8.95 -22.58
CA THR A 8 -7.30 -7.95 -22.29
C THR A 8 -6.69 -8.24 -20.91
N PRO A 9 -5.37 -8.37 -20.76
CA PRO A 9 -4.74 -8.69 -19.49
C PRO A 9 -4.90 -7.53 -18.49
N LEU A 10 -5.20 -7.88 -17.23
CA LEU A 10 -5.40 -6.93 -16.13
C LEU A 10 -4.05 -6.49 -15.57
N THR A 11 -3.47 -5.45 -16.15
CA THR A 11 -2.12 -5.00 -15.80
C THR A 11 -2.08 -3.59 -15.23
N MET A 12 -1.04 -3.28 -14.47
CA MET A 12 -0.80 -1.94 -13.95
C MET A 12 -0.54 -0.91 -15.05
N VAL A 13 -0.17 -1.35 -16.26
CA VAL A 13 -0.02 -0.47 -17.43
C VAL A 13 -1.31 0.30 -17.71
N HIS A 14 -2.47 -0.37 -17.64
CA HIS A 14 -3.76 0.28 -17.84
C HIS A 14 -4.06 1.36 -16.79
N LEU A 15 -3.68 1.13 -15.52
CA LEU A 15 -3.85 2.13 -14.45
C LEU A 15 -3.00 3.37 -14.75
N PHE A 16 -1.75 3.14 -15.15
CA PHE A 16 -0.79 4.19 -15.51
C PHE A 16 -1.25 5.01 -16.73
N GLU A 17 -1.56 4.34 -17.83
CA GLU A 17 -1.98 5.00 -19.08
C GLU A 17 -3.29 5.76 -18.92
N ARG A 18 -4.19 5.28 -18.05
CA ARG A 18 -5.40 6.01 -17.72
C ARG A 18 -5.09 7.36 -17.07
N ALA A 19 -4.18 7.42 -16.10
CA ALA A 19 -3.77 8.68 -15.48
C ALA A 19 -3.07 9.60 -16.50
N GLU A 20 -2.15 9.05 -17.27
CA GLU A 20 -1.41 9.77 -18.32
C GLU A 20 -2.33 10.41 -19.37
N ASN A 21 -3.33 9.66 -19.86
CA ASN A 21 -4.15 10.06 -20.98
C ASN A 21 -5.41 10.85 -20.61
N TYR A 22 -6.02 10.57 -19.45
CA TYR A 22 -7.30 11.16 -19.09
C TYR A 22 -7.24 12.12 -17.90
N HIS A 23 -6.14 12.09 -17.13
CA HIS A 23 -6.02 12.86 -15.88
C HIS A 23 -4.67 13.59 -15.79
N ALA A 24 -4.05 13.91 -16.92
CA ALA A 24 -2.71 14.49 -16.99
C ALA A 24 -2.54 15.80 -16.21
N ASP A 25 -3.61 16.55 -16.01
CA ASP A 25 -3.66 17.84 -15.30
C ASP A 25 -3.84 17.70 -13.78
N LYS A 26 -4.20 16.51 -13.29
CA LYS A 26 -4.35 16.25 -11.84
C LYS A 26 -3.00 16.33 -11.12
N THR A 27 -3.05 16.74 -9.87
CA THR A 27 -1.83 17.09 -9.11
C THR A 27 -1.38 16.00 -8.15
N ILE A 28 -0.07 15.89 -8.01
CA ILE A 28 0.62 15.18 -6.94
C ILE A 28 1.39 16.23 -6.15
N THR A 29 0.99 16.48 -4.92
CA THR A 29 1.67 17.37 -3.97
C THR A 29 2.53 16.53 -3.03
N THR A 30 3.82 16.84 -2.89
CA THR A 30 4.72 16.20 -1.92
C THR A 30 5.14 17.22 -0.87
N ALA A 31 4.87 16.96 0.42
CA ALA A 31 5.39 17.77 1.50
C ALA A 31 6.90 17.53 1.65
N THR A 32 7.66 18.60 1.76
CA THR A 32 9.11 18.61 1.92
C THR A 32 9.52 19.33 3.19
N ALA A 33 10.80 19.28 3.52
CA ALA A 33 11.34 19.98 4.70
C ALA A 33 11.17 21.51 4.65
N ILE A 34 11.05 22.08 3.45
CA ILE A 34 11.04 23.54 3.21
C ILE A 34 9.75 24.05 2.55
N GLY A 35 8.77 23.16 2.33
CA GLY A 35 7.51 23.54 1.68
C GLY A 35 6.83 22.36 1.00
N LYS A 36 6.36 22.56 -0.22
CA LYS A 36 5.65 21.55 -1.00
C LYS A 36 6.14 21.56 -2.45
N ASP A 37 6.48 20.41 -2.96
CA ASP A 37 6.73 20.19 -4.38
C ASP A 37 5.42 19.76 -5.05
N ARG A 38 5.15 20.27 -6.24
CA ARG A 38 3.96 19.93 -7.02
C ARG A 38 4.36 19.46 -8.40
N THR A 39 3.73 18.38 -8.85
CA THR A 39 3.82 17.89 -10.23
C THR A 39 2.43 17.49 -10.68
N THR A 40 2.25 17.35 -11.98
CA THR A 40 1.01 16.83 -12.58
C THR A 40 1.18 15.34 -12.92
N TYR A 41 0.07 14.62 -13.15
CA TYR A 41 0.16 13.24 -13.63
C TYR A 41 0.83 13.15 -15.01
N GLY A 42 0.69 14.18 -15.87
CA GLY A 42 1.39 14.22 -17.14
C GLY A 42 2.92 14.30 -17.00
N GLU A 43 3.41 15.18 -16.13
CA GLU A 43 4.84 15.30 -15.80
C GLU A 43 5.36 14.05 -15.09
N TRP A 44 4.62 13.55 -14.12
CA TRP A 44 4.93 12.30 -13.41
C TRP A 44 5.01 11.10 -14.37
N ALA A 45 4.08 10.98 -15.33
CA ALA A 45 4.08 9.91 -16.31
C ALA A 45 5.30 9.96 -17.23
N ALA A 46 5.66 11.16 -17.72
CA ALA A 46 6.86 11.33 -18.52
C ALA A 46 8.13 10.90 -17.76
N ARG A 47 8.27 11.31 -16.49
CA ARG A 47 9.39 10.93 -15.63
C ARG A 47 9.38 9.44 -15.33
N THR A 48 8.21 8.84 -15.08
CA THR A 48 8.04 7.40 -14.85
C THR A 48 8.51 6.57 -16.04
N ARG A 49 8.17 7.00 -17.27
CA ARG A 49 8.67 6.36 -18.51
C ARG A 49 10.20 6.53 -18.68
N GLN A 50 10.75 7.69 -18.32
CA GLN A 50 12.20 7.92 -18.31
C GLN A 50 12.90 7.02 -17.29
N LEU A 51 12.30 6.85 -16.10
CA LEU A 51 12.81 5.95 -15.07
C LEU A 51 12.84 4.49 -15.58
N GLY A 52 11.80 4.05 -16.30
CA GLY A 52 11.80 2.74 -16.96
C GLY A 52 13.01 2.55 -17.87
N GLY A 53 13.30 3.55 -18.73
CA GLY A 53 14.48 3.55 -19.58
C GLY A 53 15.81 3.62 -18.80
N ALA A 54 15.82 4.26 -17.64
CA ALA A 54 16.99 4.28 -16.76
C ALA A 54 17.26 2.91 -16.12
N LEU A 55 16.21 2.17 -15.73
CA LEU A 55 16.34 0.79 -15.24
C LEU A 55 16.92 -0.14 -16.31
N ASP A 56 16.58 0.06 -17.59
CA ASP A 56 17.17 -0.67 -18.71
C ASP A 56 18.67 -0.35 -18.84
N LYS A 57 19.06 0.93 -18.73
CA LYS A 57 20.48 1.35 -18.76
C LYS A 57 21.30 0.79 -17.60
N LEU A 58 20.71 0.65 -16.41
CA LEU A 58 21.31 -0.01 -15.25
C LEU A 58 21.39 -1.53 -15.44
N LYS A 59 20.77 -2.09 -16.47
CA LYS A 59 20.71 -3.54 -16.76
C LYS A 59 20.06 -4.33 -15.64
N ILE A 60 19.07 -3.75 -14.97
CA ILE A 60 18.26 -4.50 -14.00
C ILE A 60 17.49 -5.59 -14.77
N SER A 61 17.52 -6.81 -14.24
CA SER A 61 16.92 -7.98 -14.87
C SER A 61 15.41 -7.80 -15.13
N SER A 62 14.86 -8.55 -16.06
CA SER A 62 13.43 -8.46 -16.43
C SER A 62 12.47 -8.85 -15.31
N ASP A 63 12.93 -9.59 -14.32
CA ASP A 63 12.20 -9.92 -13.08
C ASP A 63 12.94 -9.40 -11.85
N GLY A 64 13.95 -8.53 -12.08
CA GLY A 64 14.83 -7.98 -11.05
C GLY A 64 14.07 -7.15 -10.03
N ARG A 65 14.46 -7.29 -8.76
CA ARG A 65 13.84 -6.53 -7.68
C ARG A 65 14.42 -5.12 -7.61
N VAL A 66 13.51 -4.15 -7.71
CA VAL A 66 13.78 -2.72 -7.57
C VAL A 66 13.33 -2.33 -6.16
N ALA A 67 14.30 -2.29 -5.24
CA ALA A 67 14.00 -1.99 -3.85
C ALA A 67 13.88 -0.47 -3.62
N THR A 68 13.00 -0.10 -2.67
CA THR A 68 12.85 1.28 -2.21
C THR A 68 12.98 1.37 -0.70
N PHE A 69 13.77 2.35 -0.21
CA PHE A 69 13.87 2.71 1.19
C PHE A 69 13.51 4.19 1.29
N ALA A 70 12.20 4.48 1.29
CA ALA A 70 11.69 5.80 0.94
C ALA A 70 10.42 6.20 1.69
N TRP A 71 10.23 7.51 1.81
CA TRP A 71 8.99 8.12 2.28
C TRP A 71 7.91 8.10 1.20
N ASN A 72 6.69 8.50 1.56
CA ASN A 72 5.62 8.72 0.59
C ASN A 72 5.89 10.03 -0.17
N THR A 73 6.34 9.91 -1.41
CA THR A 73 6.71 11.03 -2.30
C THR A 73 6.30 10.75 -3.75
N ALA A 74 6.28 11.78 -4.59
CA ALA A 74 6.04 11.60 -6.03
C ALA A 74 7.11 10.70 -6.70
N ARG A 75 8.39 10.77 -6.28
CA ARG A 75 9.46 9.90 -6.79
C ARG A 75 9.23 8.44 -6.42
N HIS A 76 8.76 8.18 -5.21
CA HIS A 76 8.40 6.82 -4.81
C HIS A 76 7.21 6.30 -5.64
N LEU A 77 6.24 7.18 -5.97
CA LEU A 77 5.14 6.83 -6.88
C LEU A 77 5.63 6.55 -8.32
N GLU A 78 6.68 7.25 -8.80
CA GLU A 78 7.31 6.92 -10.10
C GLU A 78 7.82 5.48 -10.10
N LEU A 79 8.47 5.02 -9.00
CA LEU A 79 8.96 3.64 -8.85
C LEU A 79 7.84 2.61 -8.78
N TYR A 80 6.69 2.97 -8.19
CA TYR A 80 5.51 2.12 -8.09
C TYR A 80 4.96 1.67 -9.44
N PHE A 81 5.24 2.43 -10.49
CA PHE A 81 4.80 2.11 -11.84
C PHE A 81 5.95 1.78 -12.78
N ALA A 82 7.10 2.46 -12.69
CA ALA A 82 8.23 2.19 -13.58
C ALA A 82 8.74 0.75 -13.44
N ALA A 83 8.90 0.24 -12.23
CA ALA A 83 9.37 -1.12 -12.01
C ALA A 83 8.41 -2.16 -12.58
N PRO A 84 7.13 -2.26 -12.13
CA PRO A 84 6.22 -3.28 -12.64
C PRO A 84 5.87 -3.11 -14.12
N CYS A 85 5.67 -1.89 -14.60
CA CYS A 85 5.31 -1.67 -16.02
C CYS A 85 6.46 -1.97 -17.01
N THR A 86 7.69 -2.18 -16.50
CA THR A 86 8.84 -2.66 -17.28
C THR A 86 9.19 -4.12 -16.99
N GLY A 87 8.29 -4.87 -16.33
CA GLY A 87 8.45 -6.31 -16.05
C GLY A 87 9.38 -6.60 -14.87
N ARG A 88 9.71 -5.61 -14.05
CA ARG A 88 10.48 -5.74 -12.81
C ARG A 88 9.55 -5.79 -11.61
N VAL A 89 10.07 -6.16 -10.46
CA VAL A 89 9.29 -6.28 -9.22
C VAL A 89 9.66 -5.15 -8.27
N LEU A 90 8.70 -4.29 -7.94
CA LEU A 90 8.88 -3.29 -6.90
C LEU A 90 8.99 -3.99 -5.54
N HIS A 91 10.06 -3.75 -4.79
CA HIS A 91 10.22 -4.26 -3.43
C HIS A 91 10.31 -3.10 -2.43
N THR A 92 9.27 -2.88 -1.65
CA THR A 92 9.25 -1.77 -0.69
C THR A 92 9.80 -2.22 0.65
N LEU A 93 10.97 -1.70 1.03
CA LEU A 93 11.61 -2.01 2.30
C LEU A 93 10.99 -1.18 3.42
N ASN A 94 10.53 -1.84 4.46
CA ASN A 94 9.97 -1.15 5.62
C ASN A 94 11.09 -0.52 6.46
N ILE A 95 11.17 0.81 6.44
CA ILE A 95 12.20 1.62 7.11
C ILE A 95 12.19 1.51 8.64
N ARG A 96 11.19 0.85 9.23
CA ARG A 96 11.01 0.66 10.69
C ARG A 96 11.47 -0.72 11.17
N LEU A 97 11.91 -1.59 10.28
CA LEU A 97 12.41 -2.92 10.64
C LEU A 97 13.81 -2.83 11.25
N PHE A 98 14.15 -3.84 12.05
CA PHE A 98 15.49 -3.97 12.60
C PHE A 98 16.52 -4.27 11.51
N PRO A 99 17.79 -3.87 11.71
CA PRO A 99 18.90 -4.09 10.74
C PRO A 99 19.00 -5.52 10.24
N GLU A 100 18.87 -6.50 11.11
CA GLU A 100 18.98 -7.93 10.78
C GLU A 100 17.83 -8.36 9.85
N GLN A 101 16.64 -7.84 10.08
CA GLN A 101 15.45 -8.11 9.24
C GLN A 101 15.62 -7.48 7.86
N LEU A 102 16.10 -6.24 7.77
CA LEU A 102 16.37 -5.56 6.50
C LEU A 102 17.46 -6.29 5.70
N THR A 103 18.53 -6.72 6.36
CA THR A 103 19.59 -7.55 5.73
C THR A 103 19.03 -8.85 5.18
N TYR A 104 18.21 -9.54 5.99
CA TYR A 104 17.56 -10.78 5.55
C TYR A 104 16.67 -10.54 4.33
N ILE A 105 15.76 -9.56 4.41
CA ILE A 105 14.77 -9.27 3.37
C ILE A 105 15.46 -8.93 2.04
N ALA A 106 16.42 -8.00 2.04
CA ALA A 106 17.11 -7.58 0.82
C ALA A 106 17.86 -8.74 0.15
N ASN A 107 18.50 -9.61 0.94
CA ASN A 107 19.19 -10.77 0.42
C ASN A 107 18.27 -11.90 -0.02
N HIS A 108 17.16 -12.13 0.71
CA HIS A 108 16.17 -13.16 0.38
C HIS A 108 15.37 -12.80 -0.88
N ALA A 109 15.03 -11.52 -1.05
CA ALA A 109 14.40 -11.01 -2.27
C ALA A 109 15.38 -10.91 -3.44
N GLU A 110 16.70 -10.96 -3.19
CA GLU A 110 17.75 -10.75 -4.18
C GLU A 110 17.63 -9.38 -4.88
N ASP A 111 17.53 -8.31 -4.08
CA ASP A 111 17.42 -6.95 -4.61
C ASP A 111 18.64 -6.60 -5.48
N GLU A 112 18.42 -6.01 -6.67
CA GLU A 112 19.48 -5.63 -7.59
C GLU A 112 19.84 -4.14 -7.51
N VAL A 113 18.88 -3.30 -7.14
CA VAL A 113 19.02 -1.85 -6.97
C VAL A 113 18.21 -1.39 -5.78
N ILE A 114 18.73 -0.43 -5.02
CA ILE A 114 18.00 0.25 -3.95
C ILE A 114 17.89 1.74 -4.26
N PHE A 115 16.67 2.25 -4.28
CA PHE A 115 16.35 3.67 -4.29
C PHE A 115 16.13 4.11 -2.84
N VAL A 116 16.91 5.09 -2.38
CA VAL A 116 16.86 5.54 -0.99
C VAL A 116 16.68 7.05 -0.91
N ASP A 117 15.73 7.52 -0.09
CA ASP A 117 15.65 8.93 0.25
C ASP A 117 16.89 9.35 1.04
N ARG A 118 17.46 10.50 0.69
CA ARG A 118 18.71 11.01 1.27
C ARG A 118 18.66 11.08 2.79
N SER A 119 17.52 11.50 3.36
CA SER A 119 17.32 11.56 4.81
C SER A 119 17.34 10.20 5.50
N LEU A 120 17.10 9.12 4.77
CA LEU A 120 17.10 7.74 5.27
C LEU A 120 18.44 7.03 5.05
N PHE A 121 19.36 7.63 4.29
CA PHE A 121 20.63 7.00 3.95
C PHE A 121 21.43 6.57 5.19
N ALA A 122 21.49 7.41 6.22
CA ALA A 122 22.23 7.10 7.44
C ALA A 122 21.72 5.83 8.17
N LEU A 123 20.42 5.49 8.02
CA LEU A 123 19.85 4.25 8.56
C LEU A 123 20.24 3.02 7.72
N LEU A 124 20.36 3.19 6.40
CA LEU A 124 20.67 2.11 5.47
C LEU A 124 22.18 1.86 5.35
N ALA A 125 22.99 2.89 5.48
CA ALA A 125 24.45 2.85 5.23
C ALA A 125 25.19 1.71 5.98
N PRO A 126 24.92 1.43 7.28
CA PRO A 126 25.57 0.34 7.99
C PRO A 126 25.26 -1.05 7.42
N LEU A 127 24.15 -1.20 6.68
CA LEU A 127 23.67 -2.47 6.14
C LEU A 127 24.23 -2.74 4.74
N LEU A 128 24.64 -1.71 3.99
CA LEU A 128 25.07 -1.83 2.60
C LEU A 128 26.15 -2.93 2.39
N PRO A 129 27.17 -3.10 3.26
CA PRO A 129 28.14 -4.17 3.09
C PRO A 129 27.57 -5.58 3.25
N THR A 130 26.37 -5.74 3.81
CA THR A 130 25.73 -7.05 4.03
C THR A 130 24.85 -7.49 2.86
N PHE A 131 24.54 -6.59 1.92
CA PHE A 131 23.69 -6.87 0.76
C PHE A 131 24.53 -7.58 -0.34
N LYS A 132 24.11 -8.78 -0.71
CA LYS A 132 24.88 -9.66 -1.59
C LYS A 132 24.63 -9.43 -3.09
N THR A 133 23.43 -8.97 -3.44
CA THR A 133 22.94 -8.88 -4.83
C THR A 133 22.79 -7.44 -5.31
N VAL A 134 22.75 -6.48 -4.41
CA VAL A 134 22.58 -5.05 -4.74
C VAL A 134 23.84 -4.53 -5.44
N LYS A 135 23.66 -4.08 -6.68
CA LYS A 135 24.74 -3.52 -7.53
C LYS A 135 24.67 -2.01 -7.62
N HIS A 136 23.48 -1.44 -7.49
CA HIS A 136 23.22 -0.02 -7.68
C HIS A 136 22.53 0.58 -6.47
N LEU A 137 22.96 1.78 -6.08
CA LEU A 137 22.35 2.60 -5.05
C LEU A 137 21.96 3.95 -5.65
N VAL A 138 20.67 4.28 -5.63
CA VAL A 138 20.17 5.52 -6.21
C VAL A 138 19.67 6.43 -5.11
N ILE A 139 20.24 7.61 -4.99
CA ILE A 139 19.91 8.61 -3.97
C ILE A 139 18.80 9.51 -4.51
N MET A 140 17.66 9.53 -3.84
CA MET A 140 16.56 10.46 -4.04
C MET A 140 16.72 11.63 -3.07
N ASP A 141 17.00 12.81 -3.59
CA ASP A 141 17.30 13.99 -2.75
C ASP A 141 16.02 14.61 -2.21
N ASP A 142 15.78 14.45 -0.91
CA ASP A 142 14.69 15.06 -0.14
C ASP A 142 15.16 16.27 0.71
N GLY A 143 16.37 16.78 0.45
CA GLY A 143 16.93 17.99 1.05
C GLY A 143 17.58 17.80 2.41
N LYS A 144 17.65 16.59 2.97
CA LYS A 144 18.22 16.33 4.31
C LYS A 144 19.21 15.17 4.30
N GLY A 145 20.14 15.20 5.27
CA GLY A 145 21.13 14.13 5.50
C GLY A 145 22.40 14.27 4.65
N ASP A 146 23.43 13.54 5.05
CA ASP A 146 24.71 13.48 4.36
C ASP A 146 24.85 12.13 3.65
N VAL A 147 25.39 12.17 2.44
CA VAL A 147 25.62 11.00 1.62
C VAL A 147 27.06 11.08 1.09
N PRO A 148 27.86 10.03 1.22
CA PRO A 148 29.23 10.00 0.68
C PRO A 148 29.20 10.00 -0.85
N ASP A 149 30.32 10.37 -1.47
CA ASP A 149 30.46 10.35 -2.92
C ASP A 149 30.50 8.91 -3.51
N SER A 150 30.84 7.91 -2.69
CA SER A 150 30.90 6.52 -3.10
C SER A 150 30.62 5.56 -1.96
N VAL A 151 30.12 4.37 -2.31
CA VAL A 151 29.94 3.22 -1.41
C VAL A 151 30.69 2.03 -2.00
N PRO A 152 31.58 1.38 -1.23
CA PRO A 152 32.32 0.22 -1.72
C PRO A 152 31.41 -0.90 -2.21
N GLY A 153 31.71 -1.46 -3.39
CA GLY A 153 30.98 -2.59 -3.97
C GLY A 153 29.67 -2.22 -4.68
N MET A 154 29.25 -0.96 -4.69
CA MET A 154 28.03 -0.51 -5.35
C MET A 154 28.29 0.70 -6.26
N GLN A 155 27.54 0.80 -7.35
CA GLN A 155 27.52 1.99 -8.20
C GLN A 155 26.47 2.96 -7.64
N MET A 156 26.92 4.15 -7.27
CA MET A 156 26.03 5.19 -6.78
C MET A 156 25.53 6.10 -7.90
N HIS A 157 24.27 6.50 -7.80
CA HIS A 157 23.61 7.39 -8.74
C HIS A 157 22.78 8.42 -7.97
N LYS A 158 22.65 9.62 -8.56
CA LYS A 158 21.66 10.59 -8.12
C LYS A 158 20.41 10.44 -8.99
N TYR A 159 19.26 10.37 -8.37
CA TYR A 159 17.99 10.09 -9.05
C TYR A 159 17.72 11.00 -10.26
N GLU A 160 17.81 12.31 -10.04
CA GLU A 160 17.53 13.29 -11.11
C GLU A 160 18.55 13.23 -12.26
N GLU A 161 19.82 12.93 -11.96
CA GLU A 161 20.85 12.74 -12.98
C GLU A 161 20.63 11.42 -13.74
N LEU A 162 20.17 10.37 -13.05
CA LEU A 162 19.92 9.05 -13.62
C LEU A 162 18.84 9.09 -14.70
N ILE A 163 17.75 9.83 -14.50
CA ILE A 163 16.64 9.93 -15.45
C ILE A 163 16.81 11.06 -16.47
N LYS A 164 17.70 12.04 -16.20
CA LYS A 164 17.90 13.21 -17.08
C LYS A 164 18.35 12.82 -18.49
N GLY A 165 17.57 13.25 -19.47
CA GLY A 165 17.87 12.99 -20.89
C GLY A 165 17.71 11.53 -21.31
N VAL A 166 17.12 10.70 -20.49
CA VAL A 166 16.75 9.35 -20.86
C VAL A 166 15.44 9.40 -21.67
N SER A 167 15.41 8.70 -22.78
CA SER A 167 14.15 8.55 -23.54
C SER A 167 13.17 7.71 -22.73
N GLY A 168 11.93 8.15 -22.67
CA GLY A 168 10.85 7.35 -22.09
C GLY A 168 10.63 6.06 -22.87
N VAL A 169 10.31 4.98 -22.17
CA VAL A 169 10.01 3.68 -22.78
C VAL A 169 8.51 3.42 -22.81
N GLU A 170 8.08 2.64 -23.81
CA GLU A 170 6.73 2.11 -23.85
C GLU A 170 6.57 1.01 -22.79
N PHE A 171 5.46 1.04 -22.07
CA PHE A 171 5.11 0.00 -21.10
C PHE A 171 4.28 -1.09 -21.78
N LYS A 172 4.72 -2.34 -21.66
CA LYS A 172 4.06 -3.46 -22.30
C LYS A 172 4.18 -4.73 -21.44
N ILE A 173 3.09 -5.06 -20.79
CA ILE A 173 2.95 -6.31 -20.02
C ILE A 173 1.80 -7.10 -20.61
N THR A 174 2.07 -8.33 -21.02
CA THR A 174 1.10 -9.20 -21.69
C THR A 174 0.59 -10.34 -20.83
N ASP A 175 1.26 -10.63 -19.71
CA ASP A 175 0.83 -11.63 -18.74
C ASP A 175 0.50 -10.94 -17.42
N GLU A 176 -0.77 -10.98 -17.04
CA GLU A 176 -1.30 -10.39 -15.81
C GLU A 176 -0.85 -11.12 -14.53
N ASN A 177 -0.30 -12.34 -14.66
CA ASN A 177 0.17 -13.13 -13.53
C ASN A 177 1.63 -12.85 -13.15
N LEU A 178 2.36 -12.08 -13.97
CA LEU A 178 3.71 -11.64 -13.62
C LEU A 178 3.70 -10.85 -12.29
N ALA A 179 4.78 -11.02 -11.52
CA ALA A 179 4.99 -10.26 -10.31
C ALA A 179 5.08 -8.76 -10.60
N ALA A 180 4.34 -7.95 -9.85
CA ALA A 180 4.36 -6.50 -9.95
C ALA A 180 5.07 -5.88 -8.75
N SER A 181 4.80 -6.37 -7.56
CA SER A 181 5.44 -5.88 -6.34
C SER A 181 5.57 -6.96 -5.27
N MET A 182 6.40 -6.68 -4.28
CA MET A 182 6.67 -7.56 -3.15
C MET A 182 6.69 -6.74 -1.86
N CYS A 183 6.07 -7.27 -0.81
CA CYS A 183 6.16 -6.74 0.55
C CYS A 183 6.45 -7.87 1.53
N TYR A 184 7.23 -7.57 2.57
CA TYR A 184 7.48 -8.52 3.64
C TYR A 184 6.63 -8.22 4.87
N THR A 185 6.13 -9.28 5.51
CA THR A 185 5.47 -9.17 6.81
C THR A 185 6.50 -8.88 7.89
N SER A 186 6.08 -8.23 8.99
CA SER A 186 6.98 -7.94 10.12
C SER A 186 7.44 -9.16 10.91
N GLY A 187 6.85 -10.34 10.66
CA GLY A 187 7.17 -11.61 11.30
C GLY A 187 7.24 -11.54 12.82
N THR A 188 6.16 -11.86 13.52
CA THR A 188 6.16 -11.94 15.00
C THR A 188 6.90 -13.18 15.51
N THR A 189 7.07 -14.19 14.67
CA THR A 189 7.74 -15.46 14.99
C THR A 189 8.67 -15.86 13.83
N GLY A 190 9.95 -15.51 13.93
CA GLY A 190 10.96 -15.88 12.94
C GLY A 190 11.21 -14.81 11.87
N ASN A 191 11.84 -15.19 10.77
CA ASN A 191 12.16 -14.28 9.67
C ASN A 191 10.91 -13.74 8.98
N PRO A 192 10.91 -12.47 8.51
CA PRO A 192 9.83 -11.90 7.70
C PRO A 192 9.51 -12.77 6.48
N LYS A 193 8.22 -12.88 6.13
CA LYS A 193 7.74 -13.66 5.00
C LYS A 193 7.42 -12.74 3.83
N GLY A 194 7.87 -13.08 2.62
CA GLY A 194 7.65 -12.30 1.41
C GLY A 194 6.31 -12.65 0.76
N VAL A 195 5.49 -11.64 0.49
CA VAL A 195 4.24 -11.76 -0.29
C VAL A 195 4.46 -11.07 -1.63
N VAL A 196 4.22 -11.79 -2.71
CA VAL A 196 4.41 -11.28 -4.08
C VAL A 196 3.04 -11.03 -4.71
N TYR A 197 2.79 -9.78 -5.08
CA TYR A 197 1.56 -9.36 -5.75
C TYR A 197 1.76 -9.42 -7.27
N SER A 198 0.79 -9.99 -7.99
CA SER A 198 0.77 -9.95 -9.45
C SER A 198 0.17 -8.64 -9.97
N HIS A 199 0.35 -8.38 -11.28
CA HIS A 199 -0.39 -7.31 -11.96
C HIS A 199 -1.89 -7.49 -11.79
N ARG A 200 -2.41 -8.72 -11.99
CA ARG A 200 -3.80 -9.08 -11.81
C ARG A 200 -4.32 -8.78 -10.42
N SER A 201 -3.62 -9.26 -9.38
CA SER A 201 -4.07 -9.05 -8.00
C SER A 201 -4.06 -7.56 -7.62
N THR A 202 -3.05 -6.80 -8.04
CA THR A 202 -2.96 -5.36 -7.83
C THR A 202 -4.07 -4.60 -8.56
N TYR A 203 -4.36 -4.98 -9.81
CA TYR A 203 -5.45 -4.39 -10.59
C TYR A 203 -6.81 -4.61 -9.93
N LEU A 204 -7.13 -5.85 -9.56
CA LEU A 204 -8.41 -6.20 -8.93
C LEU A 204 -8.55 -5.57 -7.54
N HIS A 205 -7.49 -5.58 -6.73
CA HIS A 205 -7.48 -4.88 -5.45
C HIS A 205 -7.70 -3.36 -5.62
N THR A 206 -7.10 -2.75 -6.65
CA THR A 206 -7.33 -1.34 -6.99
C THR A 206 -8.80 -1.07 -7.29
N MET A 207 -9.45 -1.93 -8.07
CA MET A 207 -10.90 -1.85 -8.28
C MET A 207 -11.68 -2.00 -6.96
N GLY A 208 -11.26 -2.95 -6.11
CA GLY A 208 -11.81 -3.15 -4.77
C GLY A 208 -11.74 -1.87 -3.91
N ALA A 209 -10.61 -1.17 -3.90
CA ALA A 209 -10.43 0.08 -3.17
C ALA A 209 -11.31 1.24 -3.72
N MET A 210 -11.67 1.19 -5.01
CA MET A 210 -12.57 2.17 -5.65
C MET A 210 -14.05 1.87 -5.41
N MET A 211 -14.43 0.67 -4.96
CA MET A 211 -15.83 0.34 -4.68
C MET A 211 -16.41 1.22 -3.59
N VAL A 212 -17.68 1.63 -3.75
CA VAL A 212 -18.37 2.56 -2.85
C VAL A 212 -18.43 2.03 -1.42
N ASP A 213 -18.68 0.73 -1.25
CA ASP A 213 -18.76 0.06 0.05
C ASP A 213 -17.39 -0.41 0.58
N SER A 214 -16.29 0.06 -0.02
CA SER A 214 -14.91 -0.11 0.45
C SER A 214 -14.33 1.25 0.85
N LEU A 215 -13.19 1.67 0.27
CA LEU A 215 -12.63 3.01 0.51
C LEU A 215 -13.30 4.09 -0.36
N GLY A 216 -13.93 3.69 -1.45
CA GLY A 216 -14.70 4.56 -2.33
C GLY A 216 -13.87 5.64 -3.03
N ALA A 217 -12.61 5.33 -3.40
CA ALA A 217 -11.75 6.28 -4.11
C ALA A 217 -12.34 6.67 -5.47
N ARG A 218 -12.36 7.97 -5.78
CA ARG A 218 -12.98 8.52 -6.99
C ARG A 218 -12.21 9.72 -7.53
N GLU A 219 -12.48 10.09 -8.78
CA GLU A 219 -11.78 11.16 -9.52
C GLU A 219 -11.80 12.52 -8.79
N SER A 220 -12.91 12.85 -8.14
CA SER A 220 -13.06 14.13 -7.42
C SER A 220 -12.33 14.19 -6.08
N ASP A 221 -11.61 13.14 -5.70
CA ASP A 221 -10.91 13.10 -4.42
C ASP A 221 -9.54 13.80 -4.46
N VAL A 222 -9.15 14.24 -3.28
CA VAL A 222 -7.78 14.57 -2.90
C VAL A 222 -7.37 13.58 -1.82
N ILE A 223 -6.51 12.63 -2.17
CA ILE A 223 -6.16 11.49 -1.30
C ILE A 223 -4.81 11.75 -0.61
N LEU A 224 -4.81 11.67 0.73
CA LEU A 224 -3.62 11.73 1.58
C LEU A 224 -3.34 10.35 2.18
N PRO A 225 -2.48 9.51 1.58
CA PRO A 225 -2.05 8.25 2.16
C PRO A 225 -1.00 8.53 3.24
N VAL A 226 -1.43 8.67 4.51
CA VAL A 226 -0.50 8.75 5.65
C VAL A 226 0.06 7.37 5.96
N VAL A 227 -0.70 6.33 5.64
CA VAL A 227 -0.21 4.94 5.64
C VAL A 227 1.02 4.81 4.72
N PRO A 228 2.12 4.21 5.23
CA PRO A 228 3.36 4.18 4.47
C PRO A 228 3.28 3.38 3.17
N MET A 229 3.86 3.92 2.10
CA MET A 229 4.02 3.23 0.83
C MET A 229 4.93 1.99 0.96
N PHE A 230 5.82 1.95 1.93
CA PHE A 230 6.65 0.78 2.21
C PHE A 230 5.92 -0.35 2.97
N HIS A 231 4.64 -0.19 3.33
CA HIS A 231 3.87 -1.21 4.03
C HIS A 231 2.59 -1.53 3.27
N ALA A 232 2.47 -2.76 2.78
CA ALA A 232 1.34 -3.27 1.98
C ALA A 232 0.86 -2.23 0.93
N ASN A 233 1.82 -1.58 0.26
CA ASN A 233 1.65 -0.62 -0.83
C ASN A 233 0.63 0.50 -0.53
N ALA A 234 0.75 1.13 0.66
CA ALA A 234 -0.16 2.19 1.11
C ALA A 234 -1.64 1.78 1.03
N TRP A 235 -1.94 0.51 1.32
CA TRP A 235 -3.28 -0.10 1.25
C TRP A 235 -3.95 0.04 -0.13
N GLY A 236 -3.14 0.09 -1.19
CA GLY A 236 -3.60 0.24 -2.57
C GLY A 236 -4.09 1.65 -2.93
N LEU A 237 -4.08 2.60 -1.99
CA LEU A 237 -4.56 3.97 -2.25
C LEU A 237 -3.74 4.71 -3.29
N ALA A 238 -2.42 4.47 -3.35
CA ALA A 238 -1.58 5.03 -4.39
C ALA A 238 -2.00 4.55 -5.79
N HIS A 239 -2.30 3.25 -5.93
CA HIS A 239 -2.80 2.67 -7.18
C HIS A 239 -4.22 3.15 -7.50
N ALA A 240 -5.12 3.20 -6.50
CA ALA A 240 -6.49 3.65 -6.68
C ALA A 240 -6.56 5.12 -7.11
N ALA A 241 -5.74 5.99 -6.52
CA ALA A 241 -5.68 7.39 -6.90
C ALA A 241 -5.26 7.57 -8.37
N VAL A 242 -4.21 6.87 -8.80
CA VAL A 242 -3.76 6.88 -10.21
C VAL A 242 -4.86 6.32 -11.13
N ALA A 243 -5.48 5.20 -10.75
CA ALA A 243 -6.51 4.56 -11.56
C ALA A 243 -7.78 5.42 -11.74
N CYS A 244 -8.26 6.10 -10.70
CA CYS A 244 -9.45 6.94 -10.78
C CYS A 244 -9.16 8.39 -11.17
N GLY A 245 -7.90 8.83 -11.14
CA GLY A 245 -7.52 10.20 -11.43
C GLY A 245 -7.74 11.16 -10.27
N ALA A 246 -7.69 10.68 -9.02
CA ALA A 246 -7.71 11.53 -7.85
C ALA A 246 -6.40 12.30 -7.70
N SER A 247 -6.44 13.53 -7.17
CA SER A 247 -5.22 14.21 -6.76
C SER A 247 -4.60 13.51 -5.56
N LEU A 248 -3.27 13.52 -5.47
CA LEU A 248 -2.51 12.94 -4.37
C LEU A 248 -1.80 14.01 -3.54
N VAL A 249 -1.83 13.83 -2.23
CA VAL A 249 -1.01 14.60 -1.28
C VAL A 249 -0.10 13.62 -0.54
N MET A 250 1.18 13.66 -0.83
CA MET A 250 2.19 12.81 -0.23
C MET A 250 2.78 13.49 1.01
N PRO A 251 2.67 12.88 2.20
CA PRO A 251 3.03 13.55 3.46
C PRO A 251 4.54 13.74 3.64
N GLY A 252 5.39 13.04 2.87
CA GLY A 252 6.83 13.08 3.08
C GLY A 252 7.25 12.53 4.45
N PRO A 253 8.35 13.06 5.04
CA PRO A 253 8.92 12.51 6.27
C PRO A 253 8.23 12.95 7.56
N ASP A 254 7.51 14.10 7.56
CA ASP A 254 6.88 14.64 8.78
C ASP A 254 5.44 14.14 8.93
N LEU A 255 5.26 13.11 9.76
CA LEU A 255 3.97 12.52 10.07
C LEU A 255 3.42 13.01 11.43
N SER A 256 3.89 14.15 11.95
CA SER A 256 3.34 14.74 13.17
C SER A 256 1.87 15.13 12.97
N GLY A 257 1.09 15.12 14.06
CA GLY A 257 -0.32 15.51 14.04
C GLY A 257 -0.54 16.87 13.40
N LYS A 258 0.32 17.85 13.73
CA LYS A 258 0.27 19.22 13.18
C LYS A 258 0.54 19.25 11.67
N ALA A 259 1.57 18.53 11.20
CA ALA A 259 1.90 18.49 9.77
C ALA A 259 0.78 17.87 8.96
N ILE A 260 0.24 16.74 9.40
CA ILE A 260 -0.88 16.06 8.76
C ILE A 260 -2.15 16.92 8.77
N ALA A 261 -2.49 17.55 9.90
CA ALA A 261 -3.64 18.46 9.99
C ALA A 261 -3.50 19.67 9.05
N ASN A 262 -2.29 20.22 8.90
CA ASN A 262 -2.02 21.28 7.93
C ASN A 262 -2.28 20.83 6.50
N LEU A 263 -1.75 19.65 6.10
CA LEU A 263 -2.00 19.10 4.77
C LEU A 263 -3.49 18.88 4.51
N ILE A 264 -4.24 18.34 5.48
CA ILE A 264 -5.67 18.12 5.35
C ILE A 264 -6.40 19.44 5.02
N VAL A 265 -6.12 20.48 5.75
CA VAL A 265 -6.83 21.77 5.60
C VAL A 265 -6.36 22.53 4.36
N GLU A 266 -5.06 22.65 4.16
CA GLU A 266 -4.47 23.45 3.08
C GLU A 266 -4.69 22.84 1.68
N GLU A 267 -4.60 21.53 1.57
CA GLU A 267 -4.79 20.82 0.30
C GLU A 267 -6.24 20.35 0.07
N LYS A 268 -7.17 20.69 0.98
CA LYS A 268 -8.58 20.29 0.90
C LYS A 268 -8.75 18.77 0.73
N VAL A 269 -8.02 18.01 1.54
CA VAL A 269 -8.02 16.55 1.49
C VAL A 269 -9.43 16.01 1.73
N THR A 270 -9.82 15.04 0.92
CA THR A 270 -11.15 14.39 1.02
C THR A 270 -11.07 12.99 1.62
N VAL A 271 -9.95 12.30 1.41
CA VAL A 271 -9.68 10.95 1.92
C VAL A 271 -8.30 10.97 2.60
N ALA A 272 -8.24 10.65 3.88
CA ALA A 272 -6.97 10.58 4.60
C ALA A 272 -6.87 9.25 5.35
N ALA A 273 -5.91 8.39 4.97
CA ALA A 273 -5.77 7.04 5.50
C ALA A 273 -4.52 6.85 6.33
N GLY A 274 -4.63 6.17 7.47
CA GLY A 274 -3.50 5.94 8.36
C GLY A 274 -3.82 5.00 9.52
N VAL A 275 -2.85 4.82 10.41
CA VAL A 275 -3.00 3.97 11.60
C VAL A 275 -3.53 4.75 12.80
N PRO A 276 -4.17 4.11 13.81
CA PRO A 276 -4.78 4.82 14.94
C PRO A 276 -3.84 5.77 15.68
N THR A 277 -2.57 5.42 15.84
CA THR A 277 -1.57 6.23 16.56
C THR A 277 -1.33 7.59 15.89
N ILE A 278 -1.38 7.66 14.57
CA ILE A 278 -1.30 8.93 13.83
C ILE A 278 -2.55 9.76 14.12
N TRP A 279 -3.72 9.15 14.01
CA TRP A 279 -5.01 9.85 14.18
C TRP A 279 -5.24 10.37 15.60
N MET A 280 -4.69 9.71 16.63
CA MET A 280 -4.66 10.28 17.99
C MET A 280 -3.90 11.60 18.06
N GLY A 281 -2.80 11.73 17.33
CA GLY A 281 -2.04 12.98 17.25
C GLY A 281 -2.68 14.06 16.37
N VAL A 282 -3.44 13.67 15.35
CA VAL A 282 -4.09 14.61 14.41
C VAL A 282 -5.37 15.22 14.99
N LEU A 283 -6.16 14.46 15.75
CA LEU A 283 -7.45 14.88 16.29
C LEU A 283 -7.42 16.24 17.01
N PRO A 284 -6.52 16.49 17.97
CA PRO A 284 -6.46 17.80 18.65
C PRO A 284 -6.12 18.95 17.71
N GLU A 285 -5.35 18.69 16.65
CA GLU A 285 -4.92 19.67 15.68
C GLU A 285 -5.99 20.07 14.65
N LEU A 286 -7.06 19.29 14.53
CA LEU A 286 -8.18 19.58 13.62
C LEU A 286 -9.29 20.40 14.28
N LYS A 287 -9.33 20.49 15.62
CA LYS A 287 -10.39 21.21 16.34
C LYS A 287 -10.44 22.68 15.91
N GLY A 288 -11.64 23.12 15.50
CA GLY A 288 -11.91 24.51 15.09
C GLY A 288 -11.32 24.89 13.72
N ARG A 289 -10.79 23.94 12.96
CA ARG A 289 -10.30 24.17 11.59
C ARG A 289 -11.36 23.77 10.57
N ASP A 290 -11.26 24.29 9.35
CA ASP A 290 -12.10 23.90 8.23
C ASP A 290 -11.71 22.51 7.71
N THR A 291 -12.50 21.52 8.08
CA THR A 291 -12.36 20.11 7.65
C THR A 291 -13.51 19.66 6.75
N SER A 292 -14.28 20.60 6.22
CA SER A 292 -15.49 20.31 5.41
C SER A 292 -15.21 19.53 4.13
N SER A 293 -13.96 19.51 3.66
CA SER A 293 -13.54 18.70 2.52
C SER A 293 -13.44 17.21 2.85
N LEU A 294 -13.12 16.85 4.11
CA LEU A 294 -12.98 15.44 4.51
C LEU A 294 -14.32 14.71 4.40
N ARG A 295 -14.32 13.58 3.70
CA ARG A 295 -15.49 12.71 3.58
C ARG A 295 -15.32 11.34 4.21
N VAL A 296 -14.07 10.88 4.34
CA VAL A 296 -13.77 9.57 4.94
C VAL A 296 -12.33 9.53 5.47
N ILE A 297 -12.16 8.90 6.62
CA ILE A 297 -10.88 8.64 7.26
C ILE A 297 -10.73 7.14 7.46
N PRO A 298 -10.18 6.40 6.48
CA PRO A 298 -9.90 4.98 6.62
C PRO A 298 -8.77 4.75 7.63
N VAL A 299 -9.01 3.90 8.61
CA VAL A 299 -8.05 3.56 9.66
C VAL A 299 -8.00 2.05 9.83
N GLY A 300 -6.79 1.51 9.89
CA GLY A 300 -6.54 0.08 10.01
C GLY A 300 -5.14 -0.23 10.54
N GLY A 301 -4.70 -1.47 10.37
CA GLY A 301 -3.41 -1.95 10.88
C GLY A 301 -3.41 -2.30 12.37
N SER A 302 -4.38 -1.82 13.13
CA SER A 302 -4.75 -2.27 14.48
C SER A 302 -6.19 -1.84 14.78
N ALA A 303 -6.80 -2.40 15.83
CA ALA A 303 -8.14 -2.04 16.27
C ALA A 303 -8.26 -0.53 16.55
N VAL A 304 -9.33 0.09 16.09
CA VAL A 304 -9.62 1.51 16.34
C VAL A 304 -10.35 1.64 17.67
N PRO A 305 -9.79 2.36 18.65
CA PRO A 305 -10.50 2.60 19.91
C PRO A 305 -11.81 3.37 19.65
N LYS A 306 -12.94 2.92 20.26
CA LYS A 306 -14.23 3.60 20.19
C LYS A 306 -14.11 5.09 20.49
N ALA A 307 -13.39 5.44 21.56
CA ALA A 307 -13.16 6.81 21.98
C ALA A 307 -12.49 7.68 20.89
N LEU A 308 -11.61 7.08 20.07
CA LEU A 308 -10.97 7.81 18.97
C LEU A 308 -11.99 8.12 17.86
N SER A 309 -12.79 7.14 17.44
CA SER A 309 -13.82 7.33 16.41
C SER A 309 -14.88 8.36 16.84
N GLU A 310 -15.35 8.26 18.09
CA GLU A 310 -16.30 9.23 18.65
C GLU A 310 -15.68 10.62 18.80
N GLY A 311 -14.43 10.71 19.19
CA GLY A 311 -13.69 11.99 19.23
C GLY A 311 -13.67 12.70 17.87
N TYR A 312 -13.48 11.97 16.77
CA TYR A 312 -13.57 12.51 15.41
C TYR A 312 -14.98 12.91 15.05
N ARG A 313 -15.98 12.07 15.36
CA ARG A 313 -17.39 12.39 15.15
C ARG A 313 -17.80 13.69 15.87
N GLU A 314 -17.36 13.86 17.12
CA GLU A 314 -17.68 15.05 17.93
C GLU A 314 -16.93 16.31 17.47
N ALA A 315 -15.66 16.18 17.12
CA ALA A 315 -14.80 17.31 16.78
C ALA A 315 -15.08 17.87 15.38
N ILE A 316 -15.36 16.99 14.39
CA ILE A 316 -15.47 17.37 12.97
C ILE A 316 -16.70 16.77 12.27
N GLY A 317 -17.59 16.08 12.98
CA GLY A 317 -18.80 15.46 12.42
C GLY A 317 -18.55 14.19 11.61
N LEU A 318 -17.32 13.66 11.56
CA LEU A 318 -16.94 12.55 10.71
C LEU A 318 -16.33 11.42 11.55
N PRO A 319 -17.04 10.30 11.78
CA PRO A 319 -16.45 9.15 12.47
C PRO A 319 -15.41 8.44 11.59
N ILE A 320 -14.52 7.69 12.19
CA ILE A 320 -13.52 6.87 11.51
C ILE A 320 -14.20 5.72 10.77
N LEU A 321 -13.70 5.41 9.58
CA LEU A 321 -13.98 4.18 8.84
C LEU A 321 -12.92 3.14 9.20
N GLN A 322 -13.26 2.15 10.04
CA GLN A 322 -12.36 1.06 10.32
C GLN A 322 -12.22 0.16 9.09
N ALA A 323 -10.99 -0.17 8.72
CA ALA A 323 -10.66 -1.11 7.66
C ALA A 323 -9.75 -2.21 8.21
N TRP A 324 -9.94 -3.42 7.73
CA TRP A 324 -9.14 -4.57 8.11
C TRP A 324 -8.52 -5.23 6.88
N GLY A 325 -7.32 -5.71 7.08
CA GLY A 325 -6.58 -6.47 6.09
C GLY A 325 -5.15 -6.74 6.53
N MET A 326 -4.40 -7.40 5.69
CA MET A 326 -3.05 -7.89 5.95
C MET A 326 -2.19 -7.80 4.70
N THR A 327 -0.88 -7.96 4.84
CA THR A 327 0.02 -8.06 3.68
C THR A 327 -0.49 -9.12 2.70
N GLU A 328 -0.97 -10.23 3.19
CA GLU A 328 -1.45 -11.38 2.41
C GLU A 328 -2.83 -11.15 1.77
N THR A 329 -3.56 -10.11 2.17
CA THR A 329 -4.84 -9.73 1.56
C THR A 329 -4.76 -8.49 0.65
N SER A 330 -3.57 -8.00 0.33
CA SER A 330 -3.19 -6.95 -0.66
C SER A 330 -3.58 -5.48 -0.38
N PRO A 331 -3.87 -4.91 0.78
CA PRO A 331 -4.23 -5.64 1.99
C PRO A 331 -5.73 -5.67 2.31
N ILE A 332 -6.63 -4.93 1.63
CA ILE A 332 -8.00 -4.68 2.08
C ILE A 332 -8.87 -5.93 1.93
N ALA A 333 -9.43 -6.40 3.06
CA ALA A 333 -10.36 -7.52 3.07
C ALA A 333 -11.73 -7.16 3.66
N ALA A 334 -11.80 -6.20 4.60
CA ALA A 334 -13.07 -5.74 5.18
C ALA A 334 -13.06 -4.24 5.47
N THR A 335 -14.26 -3.63 5.46
CA THR A 335 -14.48 -2.23 5.80
C THR A 335 -15.77 -2.06 6.59
N CYS A 336 -15.76 -1.20 7.60
CA CYS A 336 -16.89 -0.99 8.49
C CYS A 336 -17.80 0.16 7.97
N ASN A 337 -18.34 -0.01 6.77
CA ASN A 337 -19.43 0.83 6.27
C ASN A 337 -20.75 0.37 6.89
N LEU A 338 -21.42 1.26 7.61
CA LEU A 338 -22.70 0.93 8.25
C LEU A 338 -23.79 0.72 7.20
N SER A 339 -24.53 -0.38 7.30
CA SER A 339 -25.70 -0.65 6.46
C SER A 339 -26.81 0.40 6.66
N LEU A 340 -27.76 0.46 5.73
CA LEU A 340 -28.95 1.34 5.88
C LEU A 340 -29.75 1.04 7.16
N ALA A 341 -29.74 -0.20 7.62
CA ALA A 341 -30.37 -0.60 8.88
C ALA A 341 -29.58 -0.08 10.08
N ASP A 342 -28.27 -0.19 10.05
CA ASP A 342 -27.39 0.24 11.14
C ASP A 342 -27.34 1.77 11.28
N GLN A 343 -27.45 2.51 10.20
CA GLN A 343 -27.53 3.98 10.22
C GLN A 343 -28.80 4.51 10.93
N LYS A 344 -29.81 3.67 11.12
CA LYS A 344 -31.05 4.01 11.87
C LYS A 344 -30.96 3.72 13.36
N LYS A 345 -29.92 3.02 13.81
CA LYS A 345 -29.67 2.73 15.22
C LYS A 345 -29.26 4.00 15.98
N SER A 346 -29.29 3.93 17.30
CA SER A 346 -28.79 5.02 18.15
C SER A 346 -27.31 5.31 17.86
N ILE A 347 -26.86 6.50 18.24
CA ILE A 347 -25.43 6.90 18.10
C ILE A 347 -24.52 5.93 18.85
N GLU A 348 -24.94 5.48 20.04
CA GLU A 348 -24.19 4.54 20.86
C GLU A 348 -24.03 3.18 20.16
N GLU A 349 -25.13 2.62 19.62
CA GLU A 349 -25.11 1.36 18.87
C GLU A 349 -24.26 1.48 17.59
N GLN A 350 -24.33 2.62 16.88
CA GLN A 350 -23.47 2.87 15.73
C GLN A 350 -21.99 2.97 16.12
N ALA A 351 -21.68 3.56 17.27
CA ALA A 351 -20.31 3.66 17.78
C ALA A 351 -19.75 2.29 18.12
N GLU A 352 -20.56 1.38 18.72
CA GLU A 352 -20.18 -0.02 18.93
C GLU A 352 -19.89 -0.75 17.61
N LEU A 353 -20.79 -0.66 16.66
CA LEU A 353 -20.60 -1.29 15.34
C LEU A 353 -19.31 -0.83 14.65
N ARG A 354 -18.92 0.45 14.81
CA ARG A 354 -17.67 0.98 14.23
C ARG A 354 -16.41 0.44 14.89
N THR A 355 -16.50 -0.29 15.99
CA THR A 355 -15.35 -0.99 16.58
C THR A 355 -15.05 -2.32 15.89
N THR A 356 -15.98 -2.84 15.12
CA THR A 356 -15.81 -4.07 14.35
C THR A 356 -15.07 -3.83 13.04
N VAL A 357 -14.56 -4.88 12.41
CA VAL A 357 -13.95 -4.81 11.07
C VAL A 357 -14.98 -4.59 9.95
N GLY A 358 -16.26 -4.70 10.27
CA GLY A 358 -17.36 -4.48 9.35
C GLY A 358 -17.62 -5.66 8.41
N THR A 359 -17.94 -5.35 7.15
CA THR A 359 -18.32 -6.32 6.14
C THR A 359 -17.13 -6.69 5.26
N ILE A 360 -17.04 -7.97 4.90
CA ILE A 360 -16.03 -8.47 3.94
C ILE A 360 -16.28 -7.82 2.59
N ASN A 361 -15.23 -7.30 1.98
CA ASN A 361 -15.31 -6.62 0.70
C ASN A 361 -15.61 -7.59 -0.44
N PHE A 362 -16.39 -7.13 -1.42
CA PHE A 362 -16.66 -7.90 -2.63
C PHE A 362 -15.35 -8.36 -3.30
N GLY A 363 -15.29 -9.63 -3.65
CA GLY A 363 -14.08 -10.25 -4.24
C GLY A 363 -13.18 -10.94 -3.23
N VAL A 364 -13.53 -10.89 -1.93
CA VAL A 364 -12.93 -11.68 -0.85
C VAL A 364 -14.01 -12.55 -0.21
N ASP A 365 -13.70 -13.81 -0.02
CA ASP A 365 -14.50 -14.74 0.76
C ASP A 365 -13.80 -15.04 2.08
N CYS A 366 -14.55 -15.02 3.18
CA CYS A 366 -14.02 -15.35 4.49
C CYS A 366 -14.90 -16.36 5.21
N ARG A 367 -14.28 -17.20 6.04
CA ARG A 367 -14.98 -18.06 6.99
C ARG A 367 -14.21 -18.14 8.29
N VAL A 368 -14.92 -18.38 9.37
CA VAL A 368 -14.31 -18.70 10.68
C VAL A 368 -14.45 -20.20 10.90
N VAL A 369 -13.35 -20.85 11.27
CA VAL A 369 -13.28 -22.30 11.47
C VAL A 369 -12.76 -22.62 12.88
N LEU A 370 -13.02 -23.82 13.35
CA LEU A 370 -12.40 -24.31 14.59
C LEU A 370 -10.88 -24.33 14.42
N PRO A 371 -10.09 -23.93 15.43
CA PRO A 371 -8.65 -23.90 15.36
C PRO A 371 -8.03 -25.21 14.86
N GLY A 372 -7.13 -25.12 13.87
CA GLY A 372 -6.47 -26.27 13.26
C GLY A 372 -7.37 -27.17 12.41
N SER A 373 -8.55 -26.68 11.99
CA SER A 373 -9.49 -27.47 11.19
C SER A 373 -10.04 -26.67 10.00
N THR A 374 -10.85 -27.35 9.17
CA THR A 374 -11.63 -26.71 8.08
C THR A 374 -13.11 -26.65 8.41
N THR A 375 -13.52 -27.02 9.64
CA THR A 375 -14.91 -27.07 10.08
C THR A 375 -15.39 -25.67 10.45
N PRO A 376 -16.38 -25.08 9.72
CA PRO A 376 -16.90 -23.76 10.06
C PRO A 376 -17.54 -23.74 11.45
N VAL A 377 -17.36 -22.63 12.15
CA VAL A 377 -18.11 -22.35 13.39
C VAL A 377 -19.49 -21.77 13.06
N PRO A 378 -20.48 -21.80 13.98
CA PRO A 378 -21.76 -21.12 13.79
C PRO A 378 -21.60 -19.62 13.55
N TRP A 379 -22.48 -19.03 12.75
CA TRP A 379 -22.59 -17.58 12.54
C TRP A 379 -23.45 -16.94 13.64
N ASP A 380 -23.03 -17.07 14.89
CA ASP A 380 -23.75 -16.62 16.07
C ASP A 380 -23.23 -15.29 16.65
N GLY A 381 -22.06 -14.82 16.18
CA GLY A 381 -21.39 -13.63 16.71
C GLY A 381 -20.69 -13.85 18.04
N GLU A 382 -20.66 -15.09 18.55
CA GLU A 382 -20.13 -15.46 19.88
C GLU A 382 -18.98 -16.48 19.76
N THR A 383 -19.08 -17.42 18.84
CA THR A 383 -18.09 -18.51 18.71
C THR A 383 -16.82 -18.03 18.03
N SER A 384 -15.72 -18.04 18.78
CA SER A 384 -14.38 -17.68 18.27
C SER A 384 -13.75 -18.80 17.44
N GLY A 385 -12.88 -18.44 16.49
CA GLY A 385 -12.16 -19.41 15.66
C GLY A 385 -11.03 -18.78 14.85
N GLU A 386 -10.47 -19.55 13.94
CA GLU A 386 -9.48 -19.08 12.96
C GLU A 386 -10.16 -18.48 11.73
N LEU A 387 -9.77 -17.25 11.32
CA LEU A 387 -10.26 -16.66 10.10
C LEU A 387 -9.48 -17.18 8.89
N GLN A 388 -10.19 -17.70 7.91
CA GLN A 388 -9.65 -18.12 6.62
C GLN A 388 -10.20 -17.23 5.53
N CYS A 389 -9.34 -16.73 4.64
CA CYS A 389 -9.70 -15.84 3.55
C CYS A 389 -9.25 -16.40 2.20
N ALA A 390 -10.08 -16.22 1.18
CA ALA A 390 -9.79 -16.50 -0.22
C ALA A 390 -10.25 -15.35 -1.12
N GLY A 391 -9.68 -15.23 -2.31
CA GLY A 391 -10.10 -14.21 -3.25
C GLY A 391 -9.03 -13.91 -4.30
N SER A 392 -9.41 -13.12 -5.30
CA SER A 392 -8.56 -12.85 -6.46
C SER A 392 -7.31 -12.03 -6.17
N TRP A 393 -7.22 -11.41 -4.99
CA TRP A 393 -6.06 -10.67 -4.52
C TRP A 393 -5.54 -11.16 -3.15
N ILE A 394 -5.95 -12.36 -2.74
CA ILE A 394 -5.42 -13.03 -1.55
C ILE A 394 -4.19 -13.83 -1.97
N ALA A 395 -3.12 -13.78 -1.18
CA ALA A 395 -1.92 -14.55 -1.42
C ALA A 395 -2.20 -16.04 -1.37
N SER A 396 -1.55 -16.81 -2.24
CA SER A 396 -1.66 -18.26 -2.28
C SER A 396 -0.47 -18.98 -1.64
N THR A 397 0.65 -18.26 -1.44
CA THR A 397 1.87 -18.78 -0.82
C THR A 397 2.80 -17.63 -0.42
N TYR A 398 3.88 -17.95 0.30
CA TYR A 398 5.00 -17.03 0.55
C TYR A 398 6.15 -17.30 -0.40
N TYR A 399 6.88 -16.24 -0.74
CA TYR A 399 8.05 -16.31 -1.60
C TYR A 399 9.17 -17.11 -0.96
N ASN A 400 9.59 -18.21 -1.63
CA ASN A 400 10.70 -19.07 -1.22
C ASN A 400 10.71 -19.42 0.28
N ASP A 401 9.55 -19.65 0.89
CA ASP A 401 9.42 -19.95 2.32
C ASP A 401 8.75 -21.32 2.54
N PRO A 402 9.48 -22.31 3.09
CA PRO A 402 8.93 -23.64 3.34
C PRO A 402 7.79 -23.65 4.37
N ARG A 403 7.68 -22.61 5.22
CA ARG A 403 6.58 -22.45 6.20
C ARG A 403 5.25 -22.08 5.53
N ALA A 404 5.23 -21.83 4.23
CA ALA A 404 3.99 -21.52 3.51
C ALA A 404 2.91 -22.61 3.71
N ALA A 405 3.31 -23.89 3.72
CA ALA A 405 2.38 -25.00 3.94
C ALA A 405 1.63 -24.96 5.29
N GLU A 406 2.19 -24.26 6.29
CA GLU A 406 1.55 -24.08 7.60
C GLU A 406 0.49 -22.98 7.59
N SER A 407 0.57 -22.07 6.62
CA SER A 407 -0.28 -20.86 6.55
C SER A 407 -1.38 -20.95 5.49
N PHE A 408 -1.31 -21.94 4.60
CA PHE A 408 -2.27 -22.10 3.51
C PHE A 408 -2.82 -23.53 3.49
N THR A 409 -4.14 -23.67 3.41
CA THR A 409 -4.83 -24.97 3.38
C THR A 409 -5.58 -25.17 2.07
N GLU A 410 -5.64 -26.41 1.58
CA GLU A 410 -6.49 -26.77 0.45
C GLU A 410 -7.97 -26.82 0.87
N MET A 411 -8.85 -26.22 0.07
CA MET A 411 -10.29 -26.37 0.26
C MET A 411 -10.75 -27.71 -0.27
N VAL A 412 -11.28 -28.56 0.62
CA VAL A 412 -11.93 -29.81 0.22
C VAL A 412 -13.32 -29.52 -0.35
N GLY A 413 -13.54 -29.77 -1.63
CA GLY A 413 -14.87 -29.81 -2.23
C GLY A 413 -15.24 -28.81 -3.33
N CYS A 414 -14.38 -27.82 -3.64
CA CYS A 414 -14.47 -26.98 -4.84
C CYS A 414 -13.09 -26.88 -5.49
N ALA A 415 -12.99 -26.45 -6.74
CA ALA A 415 -11.70 -26.29 -7.43
C ALA A 415 -10.64 -25.66 -6.51
N PRO A 416 -9.35 -26.04 -6.61
CA PRO A 416 -8.32 -25.72 -5.62
C PRO A 416 -8.18 -24.21 -5.43
N VAL A 417 -8.83 -23.71 -4.41
CA VAL A 417 -8.64 -22.35 -3.90
C VAL A 417 -7.83 -22.53 -2.62
N MET A 418 -6.61 -22.04 -2.61
CA MET A 418 -5.78 -22.02 -1.41
C MET A 418 -6.36 -20.98 -0.45
N TRP A 419 -6.68 -21.38 0.77
CA TRP A 419 -7.16 -20.51 1.82
C TRP A 419 -6.01 -20.17 2.76
N GLN A 420 -5.93 -18.89 3.16
CA GLN A 420 -4.95 -18.48 4.15
C GLN A 420 -5.55 -18.62 5.54
N GLN A 421 -4.82 -19.29 6.44
CA GLN A 421 -5.18 -19.44 7.85
C GLN A 421 -4.67 -18.24 8.65
N TRP A 422 -5.56 -17.59 9.42
CA TRP A 422 -5.21 -16.52 10.36
C TRP A 422 -5.82 -16.80 11.73
N ILE A 423 -4.99 -16.69 12.75
CA ILE A 423 -5.48 -16.60 14.14
C ILE A 423 -5.90 -15.14 14.33
N LEU A 424 -7.17 -14.86 14.19
CA LEU A 424 -7.78 -13.64 14.68
C LEU A 424 -8.19 -13.92 16.13
N GLN A 425 -7.45 -13.37 17.08
CA GLN A 425 -8.05 -13.00 18.35
C GLN A 425 -8.90 -11.74 18.07
N VAL A 426 -10.02 -11.92 17.39
CA VAL A 426 -11.10 -10.96 17.49
C VAL A 426 -11.77 -11.32 18.81
N ALA A 427 -11.41 -10.59 19.84
CA ALA A 427 -12.25 -10.51 21.01
C ALA A 427 -13.55 -9.85 20.50
N PHE A 428 -14.54 -10.67 20.19
CA PHE A 428 -15.93 -10.26 20.26
C PHE A 428 -16.26 -10.37 21.75
N ASP A 429 -16.02 -9.30 22.51
CA ASP A 429 -16.65 -9.09 23.80
C ASP A 429 -18.05 -8.52 23.56
#